data_07a5aba10d28bfb7396a03ded53644da
#
_entry.id   07a5aba10d28bfb7396a03ded53644da
#
_cell.length_a   1.000
_cell.length_b   1.000
_cell.length_c   1.000
_cell.angle_alpha   90.00
_cell.angle_beta   90.00
_cell.angle_gamma   90.00
#
_symmetry.space_group_name_H-M   'P 1'
#
loop_
_entity.id
_entity.type
_entity.pdbx_description
1 polymer ?
#
loop_
_entity_poly.entity_id
_entity_poly.type
_entity_poly.pdbx_seq_one_letter_code
_entity_poly.pdbx_strand_id
1 'polypeptide(L)'
;MKPHTEHKFISTREVAELLKVNEKMVYTLISDKGLPATKVTGKWLFPRRMVEEWLELNIENAPVRAADLSSDSGRLLLAGSDDPFFQKTLSLYHSRRADTVAFFANVGSMGGLKSLRRGLCHIGVCHLLQDDNEEYNFDFAAQELDKAPVFINFSKREQGILVARGNPKNISSISDLAGEDITIVNRPLGTGTRLLLDF
;
A
#
# COMPACT_ATOMS: atom_id res chain seq x y z
N MET A 1 -45.45 -2.78 -9.46
CA MET A 1 -44.19 -2.09 -9.19
C MET A 1 -43.54 -1.81 -10.53
N LYS A 2 -43.47 -0.53 -10.99
CA LYS A 2 -42.84 -0.18 -12.26
C LYS A 2 -41.31 -0.26 -12.03
N PRO A 3 -40.52 -0.84 -12.96
CA PRO A 3 -39.08 -0.82 -12.86
C PRO A 3 -38.59 0.65 -12.94
N HIS A 4 -37.87 1.12 -11.93
CA HIS A 4 -37.12 2.36 -11.99
C HIS A 4 -36.04 2.19 -13.06
N THR A 5 -36.26 2.78 -14.21
CA THR A 5 -35.21 2.99 -15.22
C THR A 5 -34.22 3.96 -14.60
N GLU A 6 -33.10 3.48 -14.10
CA GLU A 6 -32.02 4.34 -13.62
C GLU A 6 -31.51 5.18 -14.79
N HIS A 7 -31.89 6.44 -14.82
CA HIS A 7 -31.37 7.37 -15.82
C HIS A 7 -29.86 7.57 -15.60
N LYS A 8 -29.08 7.31 -16.62
CA LYS A 8 -27.62 7.49 -16.64
C LYS A 8 -27.20 8.93 -16.29
N PHE A 9 -28.06 9.89 -16.62
CA PHE A 9 -27.89 11.31 -16.31
C PHE A 9 -29.10 11.84 -15.55
N ILE A 10 -28.84 12.68 -14.54
CA ILE A 10 -29.85 13.32 -13.71
C ILE A 10 -29.78 14.86 -13.87
N SER A 11 -30.88 15.54 -13.61
CA SER A 11 -31.01 16.99 -13.68
C SER A 11 -30.51 17.69 -12.42
N THR A 12 -30.35 19.01 -12.45
CA THR A 12 -30.01 19.84 -11.27
C THR A 12 -30.97 19.61 -10.11
N ARG A 13 -32.27 19.48 -10.41
CA ARG A 13 -33.31 19.24 -9.39
C ARG A 13 -33.13 17.86 -8.73
N GLU A 14 -32.90 16.83 -9.50
CA GLU A 14 -32.68 15.47 -8.96
C GLU A 14 -31.38 15.39 -8.13
N VAL A 15 -30.33 16.12 -8.50
CA VAL A 15 -29.12 16.27 -7.68
C VAL A 15 -29.43 17.01 -6.39
N ALA A 16 -30.21 18.08 -6.44
CA ALA A 16 -30.61 18.85 -5.27
C ALA A 16 -31.43 17.98 -4.28
N GLU A 17 -32.33 17.15 -4.82
CA GLU A 17 -33.12 16.18 -4.04
C GLU A 17 -32.21 15.09 -3.43
N LEU A 18 -31.26 14.54 -4.19
CA LEU A 18 -30.29 13.54 -3.74
C LEU A 18 -29.40 14.07 -2.60
N LEU A 19 -28.89 15.28 -2.76
CA LEU A 19 -28.00 15.95 -1.79
C LEU A 19 -28.75 16.63 -0.63
N LYS A 20 -30.09 16.68 -0.69
CA LYS A 20 -30.97 17.41 0.27
C LYS A 20 -30.59 18.89 0.40
N VAL A 21 -30.27 19.53 -0.71
CA VAL A 21 -29.95 20.96 -0.82
C VAL A 21 -30.88 21.67 -1.82
N ASN A 22 -30.83 23.00 -1.89
CA ASN A 22 -31.51 23.73 -2.95
C ASN A 22 -30.70 23.75 -4.26
N GLU A 23 -31.35 23.98 -5.40
CA GLU A 23 -30.69 23.99 -6.70
C GLU A 23 -29.58 25.06 -6.82
N LYS A 24 -29.69 26.19 -6.10
CA LYS A 24 -28.64 27.23 -6.07
C LYS A 24 -27.35 26.68 -5.45
N MET A 25 -27.45 25.85 -4.39
CA MET A 25 -26.30 25.22 -3.78
C MET A 25 -25.62 24.23 -4.74
N VAL A 26 -26.38 23.53 -5.59
CA VAL A 26 -25.80 22.62 -6.59
C VAL A 26 -24.84 23.37 -7.52
N TYR A 27 -25.18 24.59 -7.96
CA TYR A 27 -24.28 25.41 -8.78
C TYR A 27 -23.01 25.81 -8.03
N THR A 28 -23.12 26.15 -6.75
CA THR A 28 -21.96 26.42 -5.90
C THR A 28 -21.06 25.18 -5.76
N LEU A 29 -21.65 23.99 -5.62
CA LEU A 29 -20.88 22.74 -5.53
C LEU A 29 -20.13 22.42 -6.83
N ILE A 30 -20.67 22.79 -8.00
CA ILE A 30 -19.96 22.65 -9.28
C ILE A 30 -18.71 23.54 -9.29
N SER A 31 -18.85 24.84 -8.92
CA SER A 31 -17.74 25.80 -8.97
C SER A 31 -16.70 25.58 -7.89
N ASP A 32 -17.12 25.32 -6.65
CA ASP A 32 -16.26 25.42 -5.47
C ASP A 32 -15.76 24.05 -4.99
N LYS A 33 -16.50 22.99 -5.30
CA LYS A 33 -16.21 21.63 -4.80
C LYS A 33 -16.02 20.60 -5.92
N GLY A 34 -16.07 21.03 -7.19
CA GLY A 34 -15.83 20.15 -8.32
C GLY A 34 -16.88 19.04 -8.50
N LEU A 35 -18.15 19.30 -8.15
CA LEU A 35 -19.25 18.36 -8.40
C LEU A 35 -19.32 18.01 -9.90
N PRO A 36 -19.21 16.74 -10.31
CA PRO A 36 -19.20 16.33 -11.72
C PRO A 36 -20.47 16.72 -12.45
N ALA A 37 -20.34 17.56 -13.47
CA ALA A 37 -21.46 18.04 -14.26
C ALA A 37 -21.02 18.32 -15.71
N THR A 38 -21.94 18.26 -16.63
CA THR A 38 -21.74 18.67 -18.04
C THR A 38 -22.85 19.59 -18.50
N LYS A 39 -22.53 20.50 -19.43
CA LYS A 39 -23.47 21.45 -20.00
C LYS A 39 -23.42 21.35 -21.52
N VAL A 40 -24.21 20.45 -22.08
CA VAL A 40 -24.17 20.17 -23.53
C VAL A 40 -25.19 21.00 -24.30
N THR A 41 -26.41 21.21 -23.79
CA THR A 41 -27.52 21.91 -24.49
C THR A 41 -27.99 23.14 -23.74
N GLY A 42 -27.10 23.84 -23.04
CA GLY A 42 -27.44 24.94 -22.15
C GLY A 42 -28.02 24.53 -20.81
N LYS A 43 -28.34 23.24 -20.62
CA LYS A 43 -28.80 22.66 -19.34
C LYS A 43 -27.70 21.85 -18.72
N TRP A 44 -27.62 21.90 -17.39
CA TRP A 44 -26.72 21.07 -16.62
C TRP A 44 -27.26 19.63 -16.55
N LEU A 45 -26.39 18.66 -16.81
CA LEU A 45 -26.63 17.23 -16.67
C LEU A 45 -25.54 16.63 -15.80
N PHE A 46 -25.91 15.71 -14.95
CA PHE A 46 -25.02 15.11 -13.99
C PHE A 46 -25.01 13.59 -14.21
N PRO A 47 -23.84 12.99 -14.53
CA PRO A 47 -23.74 11.55 -14.59
C PRO A 47 -23.95 10.99 -13.17
N ARG A 48 -25.06 10.26 -12.95
CA ARG A 48 -25.47 9.79 -11.61
C ARG A 48 -24.32 9.07 -10.88
N ARG A 49 -23.69 8.12 -11.54
CA ARG A 49 -22.56 7.38 -11.00
C ARG A 49 -21.42 8.30 -10.53
N MET A 50 -21.07 9.29 -11.31
CA MET A 50 -19.99 10.22 -10.94
C MET A 50 -20.36 11.13 -9.77
N VAL A 51 -21.64 11.48 -9.62
CA VAL A 51 -22.12 12.20 -8.43
C VAL A 51 -22.04 11.35 -7.18
N GLU A 52 -22.40 10.08 -7.28
CA GLU A 52 -22.30 9.11 -6.19
C GLU A 52 -20.83 8.85 -5.81
N GLU A 53 -19.94 8.65 -6.79
CA GLU A 53 -18.49 8.54 -6.58
C GLU A 53 -17.89 9.81 -5.93
N TRP A 54 -18.33 10.99 -6.39
CA TRP A 54 -17.90 12.27 -5.81
C TRP A 54 -18.33 12.42 -4.35
N LEU A 55 -19.54 11.98 -3.98
CA LEU A 55 -19.99 11.94 -2.59
C LEU A 55 -19.08 11.04 -1.75
N GLU A 56 -18.75 9.85 -2.25
CA GLU A 56 -17.87 8.90 -1.55
C GLU A 56 -16.47 9.46 -1.33
N LEU A 57 -15.91 10.17 -2.32
CA LEU A 57 -14.61 10.82 -2.22
C LEU A 57 -14.57 12.01 -1.25
N ASN A 58 -15.71 12.64 -0.96
CA ASN A 58 -15.83 13.78 -0.05
C ASN A 58 -16.33 13.38 1.35
N ILE A 59 -16.37 12.08 1.69
CA ILE A 59 -16.72 11.64 3.05
C ILE A 59 -15.57 12.02 3.99
N GLU A 60 -15.83 12.94 4.93
CA GLU A 60 -14.93 13.23 6.02
C GLU A 60 -14.93 12.08 7.03
N ASN A 61 -13.75 11.67 7.51
CA ASN A 61 -13.58 10.56 8.44
C ASN A 61 -14.10 9.19 7.92
N ALA A 62 -14.11 9.01 6.60
CA ALA A 62 -14.38 7.70 6.04
C ALA A 62 -13.38 6.69 6.64
N PRO A 63 -13.84 5.51 7.12
CA PRO A 63 -12.92 4.44 7.43
C PRO A 63 -12.10 4.19 6.15
N VAL A 64 -10.77 4.08 6.31
CA VAL A 64 -9.89 3.74 5.18
C VAL A 64 -10.41 2.43 4.60
N ARG A 65 -11.20 2.50 3.53
CA ARG A 65 -11.57 1.31 2.78
C ARG A 65 -10.28 0.78 2.20
N ALA A 66 -9.89 -0.41 2.64
CA ALA A 66 -8.88 -1.17 1.90
C ALA A 66 -9.32 -1.17 0.44
N ALA A 67 -8.44 -0.73 -0.46
CA ALA A 67 -8.73 -0.78 -1.88
C ALA A 67 -9.23 -2.18 -2.19
N ASP A 68 -10.36 -2.30 -2.88
CA ASP A 68 -10.88 -3.62 -3.24
C ASP A 68 -9.97 -4.20 -4.34
N LEU A 69 -8.91 -4.85 -3.88
CA LEU A 69 -7.93 -5.50 -4.75
C LEU A 69 -8.52 -6.75 -5.44
N SER A 70 -9.71 -7.21 -5.00
CA SER A 70 -10.35 -8.43 -5.53
C SER A 70 -10.81 -8.27 -7.00
N SER A 71 -11.03 -7.03 -7.45
CA SER A 71 -11.43 -6.74 -8.83
C SER A 71 -10.25 -6.62 -9.81
N ASP A 72 -9.03 -6.68 -9.32
CA ASP A 72 -7.81 -6.43 -10.12
C ASP A 72 -7.28 -7.71 -10.78
N SER A 73 -8.15 -8.35 -11.59
CA SER A 73 -7.82 -9.56 -12.33
C SER A 73 -6.57 -9.35 -13.18
N GLY A 74 -5.53 -10.15 -12.95
CA GLY A 74 -4.28 -10.13 -13.70
C GLY A 74 -3.17 -9.24 -13.13
N ARG A 75 -3.40 -8.53 -12.02
CA ARG A 75 -2.36 -7.73 -11.36
C ARG A 75 -2.09 -8.22 -9.93
N LEU A 76 -0.83 -8.48 -9.61
CA LEU A 76 -0.38 -8.83 -8.28
C LEU A 76 0.48 -7.68 -7.73
N LEU A 77 0.01 -7.00 -6.69
CA LEU A 77 0.71 -5.90 -6.06
C LEU A 77 1.42 -6.40 -4.79
N LEU A 78 2.72 -6.15 -4.72
CA LEU A 78 3.56 -6.54 -3.60
C LEU A 78 4.32 -5.32 -3.08
N ALA A 79 4.52 -5.24 -1.77
CA ALA A 79 5.29 -4.16 -1.17
C ALA A 79 6.10 -4.67 0.02
N GLY A 80 7.28 -4.11 0.25
CA GLY A 80 8.06 -4.51 1.40
C GLY A 80 9.56 -4.45 1.19
N SER A 81 10.26 -5.36 1.83
CA SER A 81 11.71 -5.43 1.78
C SER A 81 12.18 -6.17 0.55
N ASP A 82 13.13 -5.56 -0.16
CA ASP A 82 13.75 -6.17 -1.33
C ASP A 82 14.74 -7.28 -0.95
N ASP A 83 14.79 -8.29 -1.81
CA ASP A 83 15.68 -9.44 -1.69
C ASP A 83 16.02 -9.98 -3.09
N PRO A 84 17.30 -10.24 -3.41
CA PRO A 84 17.70 -10.76 -4.72
C PRO A 84 17.02 -12.06 -5.11
N PHE A 85 16.78 -12.97 -4.16
CA PHE A 85 16.10 -14.22 -4.40
C PHE A 85 14.61 -13.97 -4.72
N PHE A 86 13.98 -13.01 -4.04
CA PHE A 86 12.62 -12.59 -4.32
C PHE A 86 12.48 -11.98 -5.71
N GLN A 87 13.41 -11.12 -6.13
CA GLN A 87 13.44 -10.56 -7.49
C GLN A 87 13.55 -11.66 -8.56
N LYS A 88 14.39 -12.68 -8.31
CA LYS A 88 14.49 -13.84 -9.20
C LYS A 88 13.16 -14.62 -9.25
N THR A 89 12.46 -14.75 -8.13
CA THR A 89 11.14 -15.39 -8.07
C THR A 89 10.09 -14.61 -8.87
N LEU A 90 10.08 -13.28 -8.77
CA LEU A 90 9.21 -12.44 -9.59
C LEU A 90 9.50 -12.58 -11.08
N SER A 91 10.78 -12.62 -11.47
CA SER A 91 11.18 -12.85 -12.86
C SER A 91 10.69 -14.20 -13.37
N LEU A 92 10.78 -15.24 -12.55
CA LEU A 92 10.27 -16.57 -12.87
C LEU A 92 8.72 -16.57 -12.95
N TYR A 93 8.05 -15.84 -12.07
CA TYR A 93 6.60 -15.69 -12.11
C TYR A 93 6.15 -15.10 -13.45
N HIS A 94 6.76 -13.99 -13.87
CA HIS A 94 6.45 -13.35 -15.16
C HIS A 94 6.73 -14.26 -16.37
N SER A 95 7.78 -15.08 -16.31
CA SER A 95 8.08 -16.00 -17.42
C SER A 95 7.06 -17.15 -17.55
N ARG A 96 6.33 -17.47 -16.48
CA ARG A 96 5.37 -18.59 -16.44
C ARG A 96 3.91 -18.16 -16.54
N ARG A 97 3.62 -16.88 -16.38
CA ARG A 97 2.27 -16.31 -16.36
C ARG A 97 2.17 -15.17 -17.36
N ALA A 98 1.61 -15.47 -18.54
CA ALA A 98 1.43 -14.48 -19.60
C ALA A 98 0.22 -13.53 -19.35
N ASP A 99 -0.71 -13.95 -18.52
CA ASP A 99 -1.98 -13.28 -18.24
C ASP A 99 -1.96 -12.40 -16.98
N THR A 100 -0.84 -12.41 -16.23
CA THR A 100 -0.71 -11.68 -14.98
C THR A 100 0.61 -10.94 -14.88
N VAL A 101 0.59 -9.78 -14.22
CA VAL A 101 1.78 -8.96 -13.94
C VAL A 101 1.91 -8.73 -12.44
N ALA A 102 3.10 -8.97 -11.90
CA ALA A 102 3.42 -8.65 -10.50
C ALA A 102 4.23 -7.34 -10.43
N PHE A 103 3.78 -6.41 -9.61
CA PHE A 103 4.44 -5.14 -9.34
C PHE A 103 4.98 -5.16 -7.91
N PHE A 104 6.25 -4.82 -7.73
CA PHE A 104 6.88 -4.76 -6.42
C PHE A 104 7.36 -3.35 -6.09
N ALA A 105 6.93 -2.84 -4.94
CA ALA A 105 7.39 -1.59 -4.37
C ALA A 105 8.37 -1.88 -3.21
N ASN A 106 9.64 -1.47 -3.38
CA ASN A 106 10.63 -1.56 -2.32
C ASN A 106 10.46 -0.40 -1.32
N VAL A 107 9.72 -0.65 -0.25
CA VAL A 107 9.39 0.33 0.81
C VAL A 107 9.86 -0.11 2.20
N GLY A 108 10.66 -1.18 2.27
CA GLY A 108 11.13 -1.80 3.51
C GLY A 108 10.03 -2.61 4.23
N SER A 109 10.44 -3.40 5.21
CA SER A 109 9.56 -4.35 5.91
C SER A 109 8.34 -3.68 6.55
N MET A 110 8.54 -2.61 7.34
CA MET A 110 7.43 -1.87 7.95
C MET A 110 6.56 -1.15 6.91
N GLY A 111 7.16 -0.64 5.84
CA GLY A 111 6.43 -0.05 4.72
C GLY A 111 5.53 -1.07 4.03
N GLY A 112 5.97 -2.32 3.92
CA GLY A 112 5.18 -3.43 3.41
C GLY A 112 3.94 -3.72 4.27
N LEU A 113 4.09 -3.83 5.60
CA LEU A 113 2.97 -4.03 6.52
C LEU A 113 1.98 -2.86 6.48
N LYS A 114 2.46 -1.62 6.48
CA LYS A 114 1.61 -0.42 6.35
C LYS A 114 0.86 -0.37 5.03
N SER A 115 1.50 -0.79 3.94
CA SER A 115 0.85 -0.88 2.63
C SER A 115 -0.24 -1.96 2.62
N LEU A 116 0.01 -3.10 3.25
CA LEU A 116 -0.96 -4.19 3.39
C LEU A 116 -2.18 -3.74 4.22
N ARG A 117 -1.97 -3.06 5.36
CA ARG A 117 -3.05 -2.49 6.18
C ARG A 117 -3.94 -1.55 5.38
N ARG A 118 -3.32 -0.70 4.56
CA ARG A 118 -4.03 0.29 3.73
C ARG A 118 -4.69 -0.31 2.49
N GLY A 119 -4.55 -1.61 2.24
CA GLY A 119 -5.04 -2.26 1.04
C GLY A 119 -4.37 -1.79 -0.25
N LEU A 120 -3.11 -1.33 -0.17
CA LEU A 120 -2.32 -0.89 -1.33
C LEU A 120 -1.56 -2.02 -1.99
N CYS A 121 -1.49 -3.19 -1.36
CA CYS A 121 -0.88 -4.39 -1.93
C CYS A 121 -1.60 -5.65 -1.44
N HIS A 122 -1.43 -6.72 -2.19
CA HIS A 122 -1.95 -8.06 -1.86
C HIS A 122 -1.02 -8.82 -0.91
N ILE A 123 0.29 -8.58 -1.03
CA ILE A 123 1.33 -9.29 -0.29
C ILE A 123 2.31 -8.27 0.30
N GLY A 124 2.52 -8.33 1.60
CA GLY A 124 3.59 -7.64 2.30
C GLY A 124 4.83 -8.54 2.43
N VAL A 125 6.00 -8.05 2.04
CA VAL A 125 7.28 -8.77 2.17
C VAL A 125 8.06 -8.17 3.33
N CYS A 126 8.33 -8.96 4.38
CA CYS A 126 8.98 -8.48 5.59
C CYS A 126 9.96 -9.50 6.19
N HIS A 127 10.89 -9.00 7.02
CA HIS A 127 11.84 -9.77 7.80
C HIS A 127 12.20 -8.96 9.05
N LEU A 128 11.27 -8.88 9.99
CA LEU A 128 11.38 -8.13 11.24
C LEU A 128 11.59 -9.15 12.37
N LEU A 129 12.77 -9.13 12.99
CA LEU A 129 13.07 -9.95 14.15
C LEU A 129 12.28 -9.44 15.35
N GLN A 130 11.70 -10.32 16.14
CA GLN A 130 10.99 -9.99 17.37
C GLN A 130 11.94 -9.90 18.57
N ASP A 131 11.47 -9.33 19.65
CA ASP A 131 12.27 -9.09 20.86
C ASP A 131 12.78 -10.39 21.53
N ASP A 132 12.10 -11.52 21.29
CA ASP A 132 12.54 -12.84 21.77
C ASP A 132 13.72 -13.42 20.97
N ASN A 133 14.12 -12.78 19.87
CA ASN A 133 15.18 -13.19 18.95
C ASN A 133 14.98 -14.58 18.29
N GLU A 134 13.80 -15.17 18.37
CA GLU A 134 13.50 -16.48 17.81
C GLU A 134 12.55 -16.41 16.62
N GLU A 135 11.54 -15.51 16.68
CA GLU A 135 10.50 -15.40 15.67
C GLU A 135 10.61 -14.13 14.84
N TYR A 136 9.94 -14.14 13.70
CA TYR A 136 9.94 -13.03 12.76
C TYR A 136 8.52 -12.63 12.38
N ASN A 137 8.29 -11.31 12.28
CA ASN A 137 7.14 -10.68 11.68
C ASN A 137 5.80 -10.76 12.44
N PHE A 138 5.57 -11.73 13.32
CA PHE A 138 4.25 -11.98 13.91
C PHE A 138 3.77 -10.81 14.76
N ASP A 139 4.56 -10.34 15.71
CA ASP A 139 4.18 -9.24 16.61
C ASP A 139 4.02 -7.92 15.86
N PHE A 140 4.93 -7.66 14.93
CA PHE A 140 4.84 -6.46 14.08
C PHE A 140 3.58 -6.48 13.21
N ALA A 141 3.21 -7.63 12.67
CA ALA A 141 1.99 -7.76 11.89
C ALA A 141 0.73 -7.68 12.79
N ALA A 142 0.77 -8.27 13.99
CA ALA A 142 -0.33 -8.17 14.95
C ALA A 142 -0.59 -6.73 15.42
N GLN A 143 0.48 -5.94 15.60
CA GLN A 143 0.38 -4.53 15.97
C GLN A 143 -0.06 -3.62 14.83
N GLU A 144 0.39 -3.92 13.60
CA GLU A 144 0.16 -3.04 12.46
C GLU A 144 -1.14 -3.35 11.71
N LEU A 145 -1.63 -4.61 11.70
CA LEU A 145 -2.75 -5.04 10.88
C LEU A 145 -4.03 -5.21 11.70
N ASP A 146 -5.17 -4.74 11.18
CA ASP A 146 -6.49 -4.86 11.82
C ASP A 146 -7.04 -6.31 11.76
N LYS A 147 -6.48 -7.15 10.89
CA LYS A 147 -6.88 -8.55 10.68
C LYS A 147 -5.65 -9.43 10.62
N ALA A 148 -5.76 -10.64 11.17
CA ALA A 148 -4.70 -11.62 11.09
C ALA A 148 -4.39 -11.98 9.62
N PRO A 149 -3.15 -11.80 9.16
CA PRO A 149 -2.76 -12.17 7.81
C PRO A 149 -2.45 -13.67 7.71
N VAL A 150 -2.41 -14.17 6.48
CA VAL A 150 -1.76 -15.46 6.21
C VAL A 150 -0.26 -15.24 6.10
N PHE A 151 0.53 -15.96 6.89
CA PHE A 151 1.98 -15.93 6.83
C PHE A 151 2.50 -17.04 5.91
N ILE A 152 3.43 -16.68 5.03
CA ILE A 152 4.12 -17.61 4.15
C ILE A 152 5.61 -17.49 4.43
N ASN A 153 6.23 -18.56 4.91
CA ASN A 153 7.68 -18.61 5.07
C ASN A 153 8.31 -18.77 3.67
N PHE A 154 8.95 -17.71 3.19
CA PHE A 154 9.48 -17.66 1.84
C PHE A 154 10.92 -18.16 1.73
N SER A 155 11.81 -17.66 2.59
CA SER A 155 13.22 -18.02 2.58
C SER A 155 13.87 -17.74 3.92
N LYS A 156 14.95 -18.47 4.20
CA LYS A 156 15.89 -18.19 5.29
C LYS A 156 17.16 -17.60 4.70
N ARG A 157 17.69 -16.55 5.31
CA ARG A 157 18.92 -15.88 4.87
C ARG A 157 19.79 -15.53 6.07
N GLU A 158 21.09 -15.47 5.82
CA GLU A 158 22.06 -14.98 6.78
C GLU A 158 22.43 -13.55 6.44
N GLN A 159 22.68 -12.74 7.47
CA GLN A 159 23.20 -11.38 7.33
C GLN A 159 24.62 -11.36 7.93
N GLY A 160 25.47 -10.58 7.32
CA GLY A 160 26.85 -10.41 7.76
C GLY A 160 27.35 -8.99 7.54
N ILE A 161 28.49 -8.72 8.13
CA ILE A 161 29.19 -7.43 7.99
C ILE A 161 30.21 -7.56 6.88
N LEU A 162 30.15 -6.67 5.91
CA LEU A 162 31.13 -6.59 4.83
C LEU A 162 32.29 -5.70 5.30
N VAL A 163 33.48 -6.25 5.25
CA VAL A 163 34.73 -5.56 5.58
C VAL A 163 35.63 -5.42 4.36
N ALA A 164 36.56 -4.49 4.40
CA ALA A 164 37.57 -4.33 3.35
C ALA A 164 38.38 -5.62 3.16
N ARG A 165 38.89 -5.83 1.93
CA ARG A 165 39.70 -7.03 1.61
C ARG A 165 40.87 -7.17 2.56
N GLY A 166 41.04 -8.36 3.12
CA GLY A 166 42.08 -8.65 4.09
C GLY A 166 41.75 -8.21 5.51
N ASN A 167 40.54 -7.66 5.75
CA ASN A 167 40.07 -7.24 7.06
C ASN A 167 41.10 -6.43 7.88
N PRO A 168 41.57 -5.29 7.39
CA PRO A 168 42.68 -4.57 7.99
C PRO A 168 42.42 -4.05 9.40
N LYS A 169 41.16 -3.99 9.82
CA LYS A 169 40.74 -3.58 11.17
C LYS A 169 40.44 -4.76 12.09
N ASN A 170 40.68 -6.00 11.64
CA ASN A 170 40.47 -7.25 12.40
C ASN A 170 39.06 -7.38 13.00
N ILE A 171 38.02 -6.94 12.27
CA ILE A 171 36.65 -7.05 12.71
C ILE A 171 36.21 -8.50 12.58
N SER A 172 35.93 -9.17 13.69
CA SER A 172 35.54 -10.59 13.77
C SER A 172 34.17 -10.78 14.45
N SER A 173 33.71 -9.78 15.17
CA SER A 173 32.45 -9.80 15.93
C SER A 173 31.70 -8.45 15.79
N ILE A 174 30.43 -8.43 16.19
CA ILE A 174 29.65 -7.19 16.27
C ILE A 174 30.25 -6.22 17.29
N SER A 175 30.81 -6.73 18.40
CA SER A 175 31.43 -5.92 19.43
C SER A 175 32.61 -5.09 18.91
N ASP A 176 33.33 -5.57 17.88
CA ASP A 176 34.45 -4.83 17.27
C ASP A 176 34.00 -3.56 16.55
N LEU A 177 32.71 -3.45 16.23
CA LEU A 177 32.13 -2.27 15.59
C LEU A 177 32.08 -1.05 16.52
N ALA A 178 32.23 -1.24 17.84
CA ALA A 178 32.28 -0.16 18.82
C ALA A 178 33.64 0.56 18.86
N GLY A 179 34.62 0.12 18.08
CA GLY A 179 35.95 0.76 18.00
C GLY A 179 35.89 2.23 17.54
N GLU A 180 36.66 3.12 18.14
CA GLU A 180 36.66 4.56 17.87
C GLU A 180 36.97 4.94 16.41
N ASP A 181 37.73 4.10 15.69
CA ASP A 181 38.13 4.29 14.31
C ASP A 181 37.25 3.54 13.29
N ILE A 182 36.13 2.98 13.73
CA ILE A 182 35.20 2.24 12.89
C ILE A 182 34.10 3.17 12.38
N THR A 183 33.91 3.15 11.08
CA THR A 183 32.77 3.80 10.43
C THR A 183 31.88 2.75 9.78
N ILE A 184 30.59 2.78 10.07
CA ILE A 184 29.61 1.83 9.56
C ILE A 184 28.70 2.52 8.55
N VAL A 185 28.53 1.90 7.37
CA VAL A 185 27.48 2.26 6.42
C VAL A 185 26.28 1.33 6.69
N ASN A 186 25.20 1.90 7.18
CA ASN A 186 24.03 1.15 7.56
C ASN A 186 22.80 1.49 6.70
N ARG A 187 21.75 0.67 6.80
CA ARG A 187 20.47 0.88 6.11
C ARG A 187 19.63 1.97 6.81
N PRO A 188 18.69 2.61 6.10
CA PRO A 188 17.75 3.54 6.70
C PRO A 188 16.96 2.93 7.86
N LEU A 189 16.54 3.76 8.80
CA LEU A 189 15.65 3.37 9.89
C LEU A 189 14.35 2.71 9.34
N GLY A 190 13.83 1.72 10.07
CA GLY A 190 12.63 0.98 9.69
C GLY A 190 12.87 -0.17 8.69
N THR A 191 14.12 -0.42 8.28
CA THR A 191 14.46 -1.64 7.54
C THR A 191 14.81 -2.78 8.50
N GLY A 192 14.42 -4.03 8.18
CA GLY A 192 14.71 -5.19 9.02
C GLY A 192 16.21 -5.42 9.26
N THR A 193 17.06 -5.12 8.26
CA THR A 193 18.54 -5.18 8.41
C THR A 193 19.04 -4.16 9.44
N ARG A 194 18.46 -2.97 9.46
CA ARG A 194 18.82 -1.95 10.44
C ARG A 194 18.38 -2.33 11.83
N LEU A 195 17.15 -2.80 11.98
CA LEU A 195 16.63 -3.28 13.26
C LEU A 195 17.50 -4.39 13.82
N LEU A 196 17.89 -5.37 13.00
CA LEU A 196 18.74 -6.49 13.43
C LEU A 196 20.13 -6.04 13.92
N LEU A 197 20.67 -4.94 13.45
CA LEU A 197 21.97 -4.42 13.93
C LEU A 197 21.80 -3.57 15.20
N ASP A 198 20.67 -2.95 15.39
CA ASP A 198 20.39 -2.06 16.54
C ASP A 198 19.99 -2.87 17.81
N PHE A 199 19.71 -4.19 17.67
CA PHE A 199 19.57 -5.14 18.78
C PHE A 199 20.92 -5.63 19.28
#